data_e6b18473225e163808136aa8a95897d6
#
_entry.id   e6b18473225e163808136aa8a95897d6
#
_cell.length_a   1.000
_cell.length_b   1.000
_cell.length_c   1.000
_cell.angle_alpha   90.00
_cell.angle_beta   90.00
_cell.angle_gamma   90.00
#
_symmetry.space_group_name_H-M   'P 1'
#
loop_
_entity.id
_entity.type
_entity.pdbx_description
1 polymer ?
#
loop_
_entity_poly.entity_id
_entity_poly.type
_entity_poly.pdbx_seq_one_letter_code
_entity_poly.pdbx_strand_id
1 'polypeptide(L)'
;MAGVYADEGTSGTVKKKRDGFLRLLQDCEAGKIDMLLTKSISRFARNTVDLLTTIRSLKSKNIAVYFEKENINTLESTGEILITILSSQAQEESRNISENIRWSLRSKYEKGEPTINYNHFMGYTKGPDGKLQPVPEEAAVVQEIFRLYLIGCSGVQIKKYLEQHQRRTVMGKTVWQPTVIDK
;
A
#
# COMPACT_ATOMS: atom_id res chain seq x y z
N MET A 1 -11.71 23.35 29.20
CA MET A 1 -10.91 23.38 27.96
C MET A 1 -9.70 22.49 28.18
N ALA A 2 -9.52 21.43 27.40
CA ALA A 2 -8.50 20.41 27.66
C ALA A 2 -7.08 20.86 27.27
N GLY A 3 -6.91 21.69 26.24
CA GLY A 3 -5.60 22.20 25.84
C GLY A 3 -5.54 22.69 24.40
N VAL A 4 -4.39 23.25 24.03
CA VAL A 4 -4.06 23.67 22.66
C VAL A 4 -2.94 22.76 22.16
N TYR A 5 -3.17 22.08 21.02
CA TYR A 5 -2.21 21.23 20.37
C TYR A 5 -1.74 21.94 19.08
N ALA A 6 -0.49 22.33 19.03
CA ALA A 6 0.09 23.01 17.89
C ALA A 6 1.32 22.28 17.38
N ASP A 7 1.40 22.17 16.06
CA ASP A 7 2.63 21.76 15.37
C ASP A 7 3.22 23.03 14.74
N GLU A 8 4.43 23.40 15.10
CA GLU A 8 5.12 24.54 14.48
C GLU A 8 5.44 24.21 13.01
N GLY A 9 4.80 25.00 12.14
CA GLY A 9 4.86 24.81 10.71
C GLY A 9 6.20 25.16 10.10
N THR A 10 6.83 24.19 9.48
CA THR A 10 7.82 24.43 8.43
C THR A 10 7.33 23.86 7.12
N SER A 11 7.63 24.60 6.02
CA SER A 11 7.24 24.34 4.64
C SER A 11 7.24 22.87 4.21
N GLY A 12 6.36 22.54 3.29
CA GLY A 12 5.87 21.24 2.80
C GLY A 12 6.85 20.19 2.27
N THR A 13 8.14 20.27 2.55
CA THR A 13 9.15 19.34 2.02
C THR A 13 9.84 18.46 3.07
N VAL A 14 9.71 18.74 4.35
CA VAL A 14 10.31 17.92 5.42
C VAL A 14 9.22 17.12 6.11
N LYS A 15 9.38 15.78 6.17
CA LYS A 15 8.58 14.86 6.99
C LYS A 15 8.79 15.15 8.48
N LYS A 16 8.42 16.34 8.95
CA LYS A 16 8.43 16.66 10.38
C LYS A 16 7.29 15.89 11.03
N LYS A 17 7.60 15.14 12.07
CA LYS A 17 6.60 14.45 12.90
C LYS A 17 5.59 15.48 13.40
N ARG A 18 4.30 15.17 13.27
CA ARG A 18 3.19 15.96 13.85
C ARG A 18 3.02 15.55 15.32
N ASP A 19 4.01 15.87 16.14
CA ASP A 19 4.05 15.43 17.53
C ASP A 19 2.90 16.01 18.35
N GLY A 20 2.46 17.23 18.05
CA GLY A 20 1.27 17.84 18.62
C GLY A 20 0.00 17.11 18.25
N PHE A 21 -0.16 16.77 16.96
CA PHE A 21 -1.31 16.02 16.48
C PHE A 21 -1.35 14.57 17.02
N LEU A 22 -0.20 13.92 17.14
CA LEU A 22 -0.13 12.57 17.73
C LEU A 22 -0.51 12.58 19.21
N ARG A 23 -0.03 13.57 19.97
CA ARG A 23 -0.44 13.76 21.38
C ARG A 23 -1.94 14.02 21.51
N LEU A 24 -2.51 14.84 20.61
CA LEU A 24 -3.94 15.09 20.54
C LEU A 24 -4.72 13.76 20.39
N LEU A 25 -4.32 12.90 19.43
CA LEU A 25 -4.98 11.61 19.23
C LEU A 25 -4.84 10.68 20.44
N GLN A 26 -3.68 10.66 21.09
CA GLN A 26 -3.47 9.88 22.33
C GLN A 26 -4.38 10.36 23.46
N ASP A 27 -4.57 11.66 23.63
CA ASP A 27 -5.47 12.22 24.64
C ASP A 27 -6.95 11.96 24.30
N CYS A 28 -7.31 11.92 23.01
CA CYS A 28 -8.62 11.43 22.57
C CYS A 28 -8.81 9.94 22.91
N GLU A 29 -7.78 9.12 22.72
CA GLU A 29 -7.81 7.69 23.07
C GLU A 29 -7.95 7.47 24.57
N ALA A 30 -7.32 8.32 25.36
CA ALA A 30 -7.41 8.30 26.82
C ALA A 30 -8.75 8.86 27.37
N GLY A 31 -9.70 9.28 26.50
CA GLY A 31 -11.00 9.83 26.90
C GLY A 31 -10.94 11.19 27.59
N LYS A 32 -9.86 11.96 27.36
CA LYS A 32 -9.69 13.28 27.95
C LYS A 32 -10.35 14.40 27.16
N ILE A 33 -10.80 14.12 25.94
CA ILE A 33 -11.30 15.09 24.95
C ILE A 33 -12.62 14.59 24.40
N ASP A 34 -13.65 15.44 24.51
CA ASP A 34 -15.00 15.18 24.00
C ASP A 34 -15.24 15.87 22.65
N MET A 35 -14.49 16.94 22.36
CA MET A 35 -14.64 17.71 21.13
C MET A 35 -13.31 18.34 20.71
N LEU A 36 -13.03 18.31 19.40
CA LEU A 36 -11.92 18.99 18.78
C LEU A 36 -12.42 20.20 17.98
N LEU A 37 -11.76 21.33 18.18
CA LEU A 37 -11.94 22.53 17.38
C LEU A 37 -10.71 22.72 16.48
N THR A 38 -10.91 22.81 15.20
CA THR A 38 -9.84 23.05 14.22
C THR A 38 -10.24 24.12 13.22
N LYS A 39 -9.29 24.91 12.76
CA LYS A 39 -9.55 26.04 11.87
C LYS A 39 -10.12 25.63 10.52
N SER A 40 -9.66 24.49 9.97
CA SER A 40 -10.12 24.00 8.66
C SER A 40 -9.72 22.54 8.43
N ILE A 41 -10.40 21.90 7.49
CA ILE A 41 -10.11 20.55 7.02
C ILE A 41 -8.65 20.44 6.53
N SER A 42 -8.17 21.42 5.77
CA SER A 42 -6.81 21.41 5.20
C SER A 42 -5.69 21.54 6.26
N ARG A 43 -6.01 22.06 7.45
CA ARG A 43 -5.08 22.11 8.59
C ARG A 43 -5.10 20.82 9.41
N PHE A 44 -6.22 20.16 9.44
CA PHE A 44 -6.41 18.93 10.20
C PHE A 44 -5.68 17.75 9.58
N ALA A 45 -5.82 17.52 8.28
CA ALA A 45 -5.18 16.40 7.59
C ALA A 45 -4.48 16.82 6.28
N ARG A 46 -3.49 16.05 5.87
CA ARG A 46 -2.67 16.29 4.67
C ARG A 46 -3.25 15.68 3.39
N ASN A 47 -4.03 14.63 3.53
CA ASN A 47 -4.69 13.94 2.43
C ASN A 47 -6.06 13.42 2.87
N THR A 48 -6.87 13.05 1.91
CA THR A 48 -8.26 12.62 2.09
C THR A 48 -8.36 11.32 2.89
N VAL A 49 -7.41 10.39 2.72
CA VAL A 49 -7.42 9.09 3.41
C VAL A 49 -7.14 9.26 4.90
N ASP A 50 -6.12 10.04 5.25
CA ASP A 50 -5.78 10.34 6.66
C ASP A 50 -6.92 11.07 7.34
N LEU A 51 -7.52 12.05 6.65
CA LEU A 51 -8.69 12.80 7.15
C LEU A 51 -9.84 11.85 7.48
N LEU A 52 -10.24 11.03 6.52
CA LEU A 52 -11.36 10.10 6.64
C LEU A 52 -11.14 9.07 7.76
N THR A 53 -9.95 8.48 7.82
CA THR A 53 -9.57 7.49 8.83
C THR A 53 -9.62 8.12 10.24
N THR A 54 -9.08 9.32 10.39
CA THR A 54 -9.06 10.02 11.67
C THR A 54 -10.48 10.41 12.12
N ILE A 55 -11.29 10.99 11.22
CA ILE A 55 -12.67 11.36 11.55
C ILE A 55 -13.49 10.13 11.96
N ARG A 56 -13.37 9.02 11.22
CA ARG A 56 -14.09 7.77 11.56
C ARG A 56 -13.67 7.22 12.93
N SER A 57 -12.37 7.24 13.23
CA SER A 57 -11.85 6.82 14.52
C SER A 57 -12.38 7.69 15.67
N LEU A 58 -12.38 9.01 15.51
CA LEU A 58 -12.91 9.95 16.52
C LEU A 58 -14.43 9.79 16.68
N LYS A 59 -15.16 9.67 15.58
CA LYS A 59 -16.60 9.46 15.58
C LYS A 59 -17.00 8.16 16.28
N SER A 60 -16.28 7.07 16.08
CA SER A 60 -16.54 5.79 16.79
C SER A 60 -16.38 5.90 18.31
N LYS A 61 -15.64 6.90 18.78
CA LYS A 61 -15.46 7.24 20.19
C LYS A 61 -16.39 8.36 20.66
N ASN A 62 -17.34 8.77 19.83
CA ASN A 62 -18.26 9.89 20.08
C ASN A 62 -17.56 11.24 20.32
N ILE A 63 -16.38 11.44 19.69
CA ILE A 63 -15.63 12.69 19.77
C ILE A 63 -15.93 13.53 18.52
N ALA A 64 -16.53 14.69 18.72
CA ALA A 64 -16.85 15.64 17.66
C ALA A 64 -15.58 16.31 17.14
N VAL A 65 -15.47 16.54 15.81
CA VAL A 65 -14.52 17.48 15.21
C VAL A 65 -15.31 18.61 14.58
N TYR A 66 -15.08 19.82 15.04
CA TYR A 66 -15.67 21.01 14.48
C TYR A 66 -14.65 21.76 13.61
N PHE A 67 -14.96 21.91 12.34
CA PHE A 67 -14.18 22.68 11.36
C PHE A 67 -14.75 24.09 11.26
N GLU A 68 -14.04 25.07 11.86
CA GLU A 68 -14.50 26.46 11.97
C GLU A 68 -14.79 27.10 10.63
N LYS A 69 -13.83 26.98 9.68
CA LYS A 69 -13.95 27.62 8.35
C LYS A 69 -15.11 27.06 7.52
N GLU A 70 -15.30 25.75 7.56
CA GLU A 70 -16.32 25.04 6.81
C GLU A 70 -17.67 25.00 7.55
N ASN A 71 -17.69 25.37 8.83
CA ASN A 71 -18.85 25.30 9.73
C ASN A 71 -19.48 23.90 9.76
N ILE A 72 -18.65 22.87 9.92
CA ILE A 72 -19.05 21.47 9.92
C ILE A 72 -18.70 20.80 11.25
N ASN A 73 -19.70 20.12 11.85
CA ASN A 73 -19.52 19.22 12.98
C ASN A 73 -19.64 17.77 12.51
N THR A 74 -18.62 16.96 12.78
CA THR A 74 -18.55 15.57 12.28
C THR A 74 -19.59 14.61 12.88
N LEU A 75 -20.21 14.96 14.01
CA LEU A 75 -21.29 14.17 14.63
C LEU A 75 -22.69 14.53 14.13
N GLU A 76 -22.82 15.66 13.40
CA GLU A 76 -24.08 16.11 12.81
C GLU A 76 -24.30 15.56 11.39
N SER A 77 -25.47 15.82 10.83
CA SER A 77 -25.83 15.39 9.47
C SER A 77 -24.91 15.96 8.39
N THR A 78 -24.41 17.17 8.56
CA THR A 78 -23.40 17.82 7.69
C THR A 78 -22.09 17.04 7.69
N GLY A 79 -21.71 16.49 8.84
CA GLY A 79 -20.54 15.61 8.97
C GLY A 79 -20.70 14.29 8.22
N GLU A 80 -21.90 13.70 8.18
CA GLU A 80 -22.17 12.49 7.40
C GLU A 80 -21.99 12.73 5.89
N ILE A 81 -22.50 13.86 5.41
CA ILE A 81 -22.31 14.24 3.99
C ILE A 81 -20.83 14.41 3.69
N LEU A 82 -20.08 15.10 4.56
CA LEU A 82 -18.63 15.24 4.42
C LEU A 82 -17.92 13.89 4.35
N ILE A 83 -18.21 12.97 5.27
CA ILE A 83 -17.62 11.63 5.31
C ILE A 83 -17.94 10.86 4.02
N THR A 84 -19.15 10.98 3.48
CA THR A 84 -19.56 10.34 2.25
C THR A 84 -18.77 10.86 1.05
N ILE A 85 -18.64 12.18 0.91
CA ILE A 85 -17.86 12.82 -0.16
C ILE A 85 -16.40 12.41 -0.07
N LEU A 86 -15.81 12.48 1.12
CA LEU A 86 -14.41 12.09 1.34
C LEU A 86 -14.17 10.61 1.05
N SER A 87 -15.14 9.74 1.36
CA SER A 87 -15.04 8.30 1.06
C SER A 87 -15.01 8.05 -0.44
N SER A 88 -15.88 8.70 -1.21
CA SER A 88 -15.90 8.58 -2.67
C SER A 88 -14.60 9.11 -3.29
N GLN A 89 -14.10 10.25 -2.80
CA GLN A 89 -12.85 10.84 -3.28
C GLN A 89 -11.64 9.96 -2.98
N ALA A 90 -11.54 9.41 -1.77
CA ALA A 90 -10.45 8.49 -1.39
C ALA A 90 -10.46 7.21 -2.24
N GLN A 91 -11.65 6.71 -2.59
CA GLN A 91 -11.80 5.55 -3.46
C GLN A 91 -11.35 5.84 -4.89
N GLU A 92 -11.72 7.00 -5.44
CA GLU A 92 -11.27 7.45 -6.76
C GLU A 92 -9.77 7.68 -6.82
N GLU A 93 -9.17 8.30 -5.80
CA GLU A 93 -7.73 8.52 -5.72
C GLU A 93 -6.97 7.18 -5.72
N SER A 94 -7.43 6.19 -4.95
CA SER A 94 -6.86 4.84 -4.94
C SER A 94 -6.94 4.15 -6.31
N ARG A 95 -8.09 4.29 -7.00
CA ARG A 95 -8.27 3.75 -8.35
C ARG A 95 -7.34 4.40 -9.35
N ASN A 96 -7.26 5.72 -9.35
CA ASN A 96 -6.39 6.51 -10.24
C ASN A 96 -4.90 6.16 -10.05
N ILE A 97 -4.45 6.00 -8.81
CA ILE A 97 -3.08 5.55 -8.51
C ILE A 97 -2.83 4.17 -9.11
N SER A 98 -3.75 3.23 -8.94
CA SER A 98 -3.63 1.87 -9.50
C SER A 98 -3.59 1.86 -11.02
N GLU A 99 -4.43 2.66 -11.67
CA GLU A 99 -4.47 2.81 -13.12
C GLU A 99 -3.19 3.46 -13.66
N ASN A 100 -2.69 4.50 -13.01
CA ASN A 100 -1.43 5.15 -13.37
C ASN A 100 -0.22 4.22 -13.25
N ILE A 101 -0.18 3.39 -12.20
CA ILE A 101 0.88 2.38 -12.03
C ILE A 101 0.79 1.35 -13.17
N ARG A 102 -0.40 0.82 -13.48
CA ARG A 102 -0.60 -0.13 -14.59
C ARG A 102 -0.20 0.46 -15.92
N TRP A 103 -0.61 1.69 -16.19
CA TRP A 103 -0.25 2.40 -17.42
C TRP A 103 1.26 2.61 -17.52
N SER A 104 1.91 3.06 -16.44
CA SER A 104 3.37 3.25 -16.39
C SER A 104 4.12 1.93 -16.63
N LEU A 105 3.69 0.83 -16.02
CA LEU A 105 4.27 -0.49 -16.23
C LEU A 105 4.10 -0.93 -17.69
N ARG A 106 2.88 -0.81 -18.23
CA ARG A 106 2.59 -1.18 -19.62
C ARG A 106 3.45 -0.38 -20.61
N SER A 107 3.56 0.95 -20.42
CA SER A 107 4.41 1.79 -21.26
C SER A 107 5.89 1.38 -21.21
N LYS A 108 6.41 0.96 -20.05
CA LYS A 108 7.76 0.42 -19.92
C LYS A 108 7.94 -0.90 -20.68
N TYR A 109 6.95 -1.81 -20.58
CA TYR A 109 6.97 -3.07 -21.33
C TYR A 109 6.95 -2.83 -22.84
N GLU A 110 6.11 -1.91 -23.33
CA GLU A 110 6.03 -1.53 -24.76
C GLU A 110 7.35 -0.93 -25.29
N LYS A 111 8.09 -0.23 -24.42
CA LYS A 111 9.43 0.30 -24.74
C LYS A 111 10.57 -0.72 -24.62
N GLY A 112 10.26 -1.94 -24.16
CA GLY A 112 11.28 -2.96 -23.91
C GLY A 112 12.12 -2.71 -22.65
N GLU A 113 11.63 -1.89 -21.72
CA GLU A 113 12.29 -1.53 -20.45
C GLU A 113 11.52 -2.12 -19.24
N PRO A 114 11.38 -3.44 -19.13
CA PRO A 114 10.61 -4.02 -18.03
C PRO A 114 11.31 -3.78 -16.70
N THR A 115 10.54 -3.36 -15.70
CA THR A 115 11.01 -3.28 -14.31
C THR A 115 10.85 -4.64 -13.66
N ILE A 116 11.94 -5.41 -13.55
CA ILE A 116 11.96 -6.76 -13.00
C ILE A 116 12.73 -6.77 -11.69
N ASN A 117 12.17 -7.42 -10.67
CA ASN A 117 12.90 -7.73 -9.45
C ASN A 117 13.65 -9.06 -9.65
N TYR A 118 14.89 -8.98 -10.10
CA TYR A 118 15.73 -10.14 -10.39
C TYR A 118 15.95 -11.05 -9.19
N ASN A 119 15.85 -10.56 -7.97
CA ASN A 119 15.99 -11.39 -6.76
C ASN A 119 14.84 -12.39 -6.58
N HIS A 120 13.74 -12.20 -7.31
CA HIS A 120 12.55 -13.05 -7.23
C HIS A 120 12.07 -13.53 -8.61
N PHE A 121 12.90 -13.33 -9.64
CA PHE A 121 12.57 -13.71 -11.01
C PHE A 121 13.52 -14.82 -11.47
N MET A 122 13.04 -16.06 -11.37
CA MET A 122 13.85 -17.23 -11.69
C MET A 122 14.11 -17.38 -13.19
N GLY A 123 15.28 -17.82 -13.55
CA GLY A 123 15.68 -18.11 -14.93
C GLY A 123 16.38 -16.95 -15.64
N TYR A 124 16.34 -15.74 -15.09
CA TYR A 124 16.93 -14.58 -15.72
C TYR A 124 17.65 -13.68 -14.72
N THR A 125 18.72 -13.05 -15.16
CA THR A 125 19.44 -11.99 -14.45
C THR A 125 19.60 -10.75 -15.32
N LYS A 126 20.08 -9.66 -14.72
CA LYS A 126 20.38 -8.44 -15.46
C LYS A 126 21.76 -8.55 -16.12
N GLY A 127 21.80 -8.53 -17.45
CA GLY A 127 23.05 -8.48 -18.21
C GLY A 127 23.78 -7.14 -18.10
N PRO A 128 25.02 -7.07 -18.56
CA PRO A 128 25.84 -5.84 -18.54
C PRO A 128 25.25 -4.71 -19.39
N ASP A 129 24.47 -5.04 -20.40
CA ASP A 129 23.72 -4.11 -21.27
C ASP A 129 22.35 -3.70 -20.67
N GLY A 130 22.05 -4.14 -19.45
CA GLY A 130 20.77 -3.87 -18.78
C GLY A 130 19.60 -4.74 -19.22
N LYS A 131 19.80 -5.62 -20.23
CA LYS A 131 18.79 -6.54 -20.75
C LYS A 131 18.73 -7.82 -19.93
N LEU A 132 17.66 -8.59 -20.17
CA LEU A 132 17.50 -9.92 -19.58
C LEU A 132 18.54 -10.88 -20.16
N GLN A 133 19.29 -11.54 -19.29
CA GLN A 133 20.21 -12.60 -19.61
C GLN A 133 19.76 -13.88 -18.92
N PRO A 134 19.61 -15.01 -19.65
CA PRO A 134 19.21 -16.28 -19.03
C PRO A 134 20.32 -16.82 -18.12
N VAL A 135 19.92 -17.37 -16.97
CA VAL A 135 20.76 -18.14 -16.05
C VAL A 135 20.51 -19.62 -16.35
N PRO A 136 21.46 -20.37 -16.99
CA PRO A 136 21.19 -21.68 -17.55
C PRO A 136 20.62 -22.69 -16.53
N GLU A 137 21.18 -22.70 -15.31
CA GLU A 137 20.74 -23.61 -14.25
C GLU A 137 19.29 -23.33 -13.78
N GLU A 138 18.95 -22.06 -13.62
CA GLU A 138 17.60 -21.65 -13.23
C GLU A 138 16.60 -21.80 -14.40
N ALA A 139 17.03 -21.49 -15.62
CA ALA A 139 16.21 -21.63 -16.82
C ALA A 139 15.79 -23.08 -17.03
N ALA A 140 16.69 -24.04 -16.76
CA ALA A 140 16.37 -25.46 -16.82
C ALA A 140 15.22 -25.85 -15.83
N VAL A 141 15.24 -25.31 -14.62
CA VAL A 141 14.17 -25.53 -13.63
C VAL A 141 12.85 -24.92 -14.10
N VAL A 142 12.89 -23.72 -14.66
CA VAL A 142 11.69 -23.07 -15.20
C VAL A 142 11.09 -23.89 -16.36
N GLN A 143 11.93 -24.36 -17.28
CA GLN A 143 11.48 -25.21 -18.40
C GLN A 143 10.86 -26.52 -17.89
N GLU A 144 11.42 -27.10 -16.83
CA GLU A 144 10.90 -28.32 -16.19
C GLU A 144 9.51 -28.07 -15.57
N ILE A 145 9.32 -26.94 -14.88
CA ILE A 145 8.02 -26.52 -14.34
C ILE A 145 6.98 -26.39 -15.46
N PHE A 146 7.31 -25.67 -16.54
CA PHE A 146 6.40 -25.51 -17.67
C PHE A 146 6.06 -26.85 -18.34
N ARG A 147 7.04 -27.73 -18.53
CA ARG A 147 6.81 -29.06 -19.09
C ARG A 147 5.82 -29.87 -18.23
N LEU A 148 6.02 -29.90 -16.91
CA LEU A 148 5.13 -30.60 -15.99
C LEU A 148 3.71 -30.01 -16.01
N TYR A 149 3.60 -28.69 -16.05
CA TYR A 149 2.32 -28.01 -16.15
C TYR A 149 1.57 -28.36 -17.44
N LEU A 150 2.26 -28.36 -18.58
CA LEU A 150 1.67 -28.69 -19.90
C LEU A 150 1.17 -30.13 -20.01
N ILE A 151 1.76 -31.08 -19.27
CA ILE A 151 1.27 -32.47 -19.21
C ILE A 151 0.17 -32.67 -18.15
N GLY A 152 -0.30 -31.58 -17.53
CA GLY A 152 -1.46 -31.57 -16.62
C GLY A 152 -1.14 -31.75 -15.14
N CYS A 153 0.12 -31.63 -14.71
CA CYS A 153 0.46 -31.66 -13.29
C CYS A 153 -0.05 -30.42 -12.57
N SER A 154 -0.67 -30.60 -11.40
CA SER A 154 -1.05 -29.49 -10.51
C SER A 154 0.18 -28.86 -9.84
N GLY A 155 0.06 -27.59 -9.39
CA GLY A 155 1.14 -26.90 -8.67
C GLY A 155 1.67 -27.67 -7.45
N VAL A 156 0.80 -28.43 -6.75
CA VAL A 156 1.20 -29.31 -5.65
C VAL A 156 2.04 -30.51 -6.10
N GLN A 157 1.71 -31.08 -7.26
CA GLN A 157 2.48 -32.21 -7.83
C GLN A 157 3.83 -31.72 -8.33
N ILE A 158 3.87 -30.55 -9.01
CA ILE A 158 5.10 -29.91 -9.46
C ILE A 158 6.01 -29.59 -8.26
N LYS A 159 5.45 -29.01 -7.18
CA LYS A 159 6.18 -28.80 -5.93
C LYS A 159 6.86 -30.07 -5.44
N LYS A 160 6.12 -31.15 -5.26
CA LYS A 160 6.65 -32.41 -4.78
C LYS A 160 7.78 -32.94 -5.68
N TYR A 161 7.59 -32.84 -6.99
CA TYR A 161 8.60 -33.25 -7.96
C TYR A 161 9.90 -32.46 -7.80
N LEU A 162 9.82 -31.12 -7.72
CA LEU A 162 10.98 -30.25 -7.57
C LEU A 162 11.73 -30.50 -6.26
N GLU A 163 11.01 -30.71 -5.16
CA GLU A 163 11.58 -31.03 -3.84
C GLU A 163 12.28 -32.39 -3.84
N GLN A 164 11.68 -33.42 -4.45
CA GLN A 164 12.28 -34.78 -4.60
C GLN A 164 13.56 -34.73 -5.43
N HIS A 165 13.62 -33.90 -6.47
CA HIS A 165 14.80 -33.73 -7.31
C HIS A 165 15.76 -32.64 -6.79
N GLN A 166 15.58 -32.20 -5.52
CA GLN A 166 16.42 -31.19 -4.85
C GLN A 166 16.63 -29.91 -5.67
N ARG A 167 15.64 -29.54 -6.49
CA ARG A 167 15.68 -28.29 -7.26
C ARG A 167 15.60 -27.10 -6.33
N ARG A 168 16.48 -26.13 -6.50
CA ARG A 168 16.52 -24.93 -5.65
C ARG A 168 15.64 -23.83 -6.22
N THR A 169 15.00 -23.09 -5.32
CA THR A 169 14.32 -21.85 -5.67
C THR A 169 15.34 -20.74 -5.99
N VAL A 170 14.91 -19.63 -6.57
CA VAL A 170 15.75 -18.44 -6.78
C VAL A 170 16.43 -17.94 -5.49
N MET A 171 15.86 -18.21 -4.32
CA MET A 171 16.43 -17.88 -3.01
C MET A 171 17.35 -19.01 -2.46
N GLY A 172 17.68 -20.00 -3.27
CA GLY A 172 18.53 -21.13 -2.88
C GLY A 172 17.88 -22.15 -1.95
N LYS A 173 16.58 -22.04 -1.65
CA LYS A 173 15.85 -22.97 -0.78
C LYS A 173 15.43 -24.21 -1.55
N THR A 174 15.36 -25.36 -0.87
CA THR A 174 14.86 -26.61 -1.43
C THR A 174 13.36 -26.83 -1.20
N VAL A 175 12.74 -26.01 -0.35
CA VAL A 175 11.30 -26.07 -0.06
C VAL A 175 10.58 -25.06 -0.97
N TRP A 176 9.63 -25.57 -1.76
CA TRP A 176 8.84 -24.78 -2.70
C TRP A 176 7.49 -24.40 -2.12
N GLN A 177 7.01 -23.20 -2.46
CA GLN A 177 5.64 -22.78 -2.18
C GLN A 177 4.80 -22.91 -3.45
N PRO A 178 3.59 -23.50 -3.41
CA PRO A 178 2.73 -23.60 -4.59
C PRO A 178 2.47 -22.27 -5.27
N THR A 179 2.29 -21.21 -4.48
CA THR A 179 2.08 -19.83 -4.96
C THR A 179 3.26 -19.24 -5.76
N VAL A 180 4.46 -19.82 -5.67
CA VAL A 180 5.62 -19.42 -6.47
C VAL A 180 5.59 -20.12 -7.84
N ILE A 181 5.00 -21.30 -7.91
CA ILE A 181 4.87 -22.09 -9.14
C ILE A 181 3.71 -21.56 -10.00
N ASP A 182 2.63 -21.09 -9.36
CA ASP A 182 1.42 -20.61 -10.02
C ASP A 182 1.54 -19.15 -10.53
N LYS A 183 2.65 -18.45 -10.27
CA LYS A 183 2.92 -17.08 -10.71
C LYS A 183 3.73 -17.02 -11.98
#